data_cee6dc5a60b00474b83848ecc4fccb99
#
_entry.id   cee6dc5a60b00474b83848ecc4fccb99
#
_cell.length_a   1.000
_cell.length_b   1.000
_cell.length_c   1.000
_cell.angle_alpha   90.00
_cell.angle_beta   90.00
_cell.angle_gamma   90.00
#
_symmetry.space_group_name_H-M   'P 1'
#
loop_
_entity.id
_entity.type
_entity.pdbx_description
1 polymer ?
#
loop_
_entity_poly.entity_id
_entity_poly.type
_entity_poly.pdbx_seq_one_letter_code
_entity_poly.pdbx_strand_id
1 'polypeptide(L)'
;MNKRMRGRTRAADHRKTHLAAMLLFMFTLAALIAAALIRPAMRTDKPDGDELTNIEIALDHVDADEGVSRRVLLELMKADTDKSTGIGLSTEGPTVLIYHTHTTEAYFPTKRYTYAASSPWRTKDNGMNVVAVGEKLCTLLNERYGIYAIHDITDHEPPKLSSAYSRSLETMLEYKKKYPTIELFIDLHRDAYGNDPKAPADYLVIDGKECARIMFVVGTGEGATGAGFDEMPDFQSNYALAKGISEYLGTIHHSLARNIRVKVGRYNQHVSSHCLLAEIGHNANTFEQAMNSVEFLAEAIANAASAPASAQVEEEEALPTMLQLTP
;
A
#
# COMPACT_ATOMS: atom_id res chain seq x y z
N MET A 1 -51.14 -62.34 17.18
CA MET A 1 -49.94 -62.44 18.03
C MET A 1 -48.69 -62.06 17.22
N ASN A 2 -48.56 -60.84 16.66
CA ASN A 2 -47.41 -60.49 15.82
C ASN A 2 -47.04 -58.93 15.76
N LYS A 3 -47.50 -58.15 16.73
CA LYS A 3 -47.16 -56.67 16.77
C LYS A 3 -46.13 -56.30 17.83
N ARG A 4 -45.78 -57.21 18.77
CA ARG A 4 -44.83 -56.89 19.86
C ARG A 4 -43.35 -57.24 19.53
N MET A 5 -43.05 -58.02 18.49
CA MET A 5 -41.64 -58.33 18.14
C MET A 5 -40.97 -57.35 17.20
N ARG A 6 -41.71 -56.57 16.39
CA ARG A 6 -41.08 -55.57 15.47
C ARG A 6 -40.60 -54.28 16.16
N GLY A 7 -41.05 -53.97 17.37
CA GLY A 7 -40.62 -52.77 18.11
C GLY A 7 -39.28 -52.93 18.85
N ARG A 8 -38.90 -54.17 19.21
CA ARG A 8 -37.67 -54.41 19.99
C ARG A 8 -36.40 -54.44 19.12
N THR A 9 -36.49 -54.80 17.86
CA THR A 9 -35.36 -54.82 16.91
C THR A 9 -34.97 -53.41 16.41
N ARG A 10 -35.96 -52.50 16.22
CA ARG A 10 -35.69 -51.12 15.83
C ARG A 10 -35.04 -50.24 16.93
N ALA A 11 -35.41 -50.49 18.21
CA ALA A 11 -34.81 -49.76 19.33
C ALA A 11 -33.37 -50.19 19.64
N ALA A 12 -33.03 -51.45 19.38
CA ALA A 12 -31.66 -51.97 19.53
C ALA A 12 -30.74 -51.50 18.42
N ASP A 13 -31.24 -51.32 17.20
CA ASP A 13 -30.48 -50.82 16.06
C ASP A 13 -30.17 -49.31 16.20
N HIS A 14 -31.13 -48.51 16.66
CA HIS A 14 -30.90 -47.09 16.96
C HIS A 14 -29.87 -46.87 18.07
N ARG A 15 -29.86 -47.71 19.12
CA ARG A 15 -28.83 -47.61 20.17
C ARG A 15 -27.43 -47.95 19.66
N LYS A 16 -27.31 -48.92 18.75
CA LYS A 16 -25.98 -49.28 18.11
C LYS A 16 -25.49 -48.19 17.18
N THR A 17 -26.38 -47.58 16.40
CA THR A 17 -26.02 -46.42 15.52
C THR A 17 -25.62 -45.20 16.29
N HIS A 18 -26.30 -44.85 17.41
CA HIS A 18 -25.91 -43.73 18.27
C HIS A 18 -24.58 -44.02 18.99
N LEU A 19 -24.35 -45.23 19.45
CA LEU A 19 -23.10 -45.61 20.11
C LEU A 19 -21.92 -45.57 19.10
N ALA A 20 -22.11 -46.04 17.87
CA ALA A 20 -21.10 -45.97 16.82
C ALA A 20 -20.78 -44.51 16.40
N ALA A 21 -21.81 -43.63 16.30
CA ALA A 21 -21.64 -42.22 16.00
C ALA A 21 -20.92 -41.49 17.14
N MET A 22 -21.22 -41.81 18.41
CA MET A 22 -20.56 -41.22 19.57
C MET A 22 -19.11 -41.67 19.70
N LEU A 23 -18.80 -42.92 19.40
CA LEU A 23 -17.44 -43.41 19.39
C LEU A 23 -16.62 -42.78 18.23
N LEU A 24 -17.24 -42.61 17.04
CA LEU A 24 -16.57 -41.93 15.92
C LEU A 24 -16.28 -40.45 16.26
N PHE A 25 -17.23 -39.76 16.91
CA PHE A 25 -17.03 -38.39 17.35
C PHE A 25 -15.94 -38.27 18.44
N MET A 26 -15.89 -39.22 19.38
CA MET A 26 -14.84 -39.26 20.39
C MET A 26 -13.45 -39.55 19.76
N PHE A 27 -13.37 -40.43 18.75
CA PHE A 27 -12.12 -40.69 18.03
C PHE A 27 -11.66 -39.49 17.20
N THR A 28 -12.59 -38.78 16.53
CA THR A 28 -12.24 -37.56 15.77
C THR A 28 -11.81 -36.42 16.70
N LEU A 29 -12.47 -36.27 17.85
CA LEU A 29 -12.08 -35.28 18.86
C LEU A 29 -10.72 -35.60 19.49
N ALA A 30 -10.46 -36.88 19.81
CA ALA A 30 -9.16 -37.31 20.32
C ALA A 30 -8.03 -37.14 19.28
N ALA A 31 -8.30 -37.38 17.97
CA ALA A 31 -7.37 -37.14 16.89
C ALA A 31 -7.06 -35.64 16.71
N LEU A 32 -8.07 -34.77 16.83
CA LEU A 32 -7.90 -33.32 16.79
C LEU A 32 -7.10 -32.79 17.99
N ILE A 33 -7.34 -33.34 19.18
CA ILE A 33 -6.57 -33.00 20.40
C ILE A 33 -5.13 -33.50 20.27
N ALA A 34 -4.90 -34.73 19.75
CA ALA A 34 -3.59 -35.28 19.52
C ALA A 34 -2.82 -34.47 18.44
N ALA A 35 -3.49 -34.06 17.37
CA ALA A 35 -2.92 -33.18 16.34
C ALA A 35 -2.59 -31.77 16.88
N ALA A 36 -3.36 -31.27 17.84
CA ALA A 36 -3.05 -30.00 18.53
C ALA A 36 -1.85 -30.13 19.50
N LEU A 37 -1.64 -31.33 20.08
CA LEU A 37 -0.54 -31.61 21.00
C LEU A 37 0.75 -32.03 20.29
N ILE A 38 0.68 -32.50 19.02
CA ILE A 38 1.82 -32.88 18.18
C ILE A 38 2.21 -31.72 17.22
N ARG A 39 1.73 -30.52 17.42
CA ARG A 39 2.39 -29.38 16.80
C ARG A 39 3.82 -29.38 17.30
N PRO A 40 4.83 -29.57 16.40
CA PRO A 40 6.19 -29.29 16.82
C PRO A 40 6.12 -27.87 17.36
N ALA A 41 6.63 -27.64 18.54
CA ALA A 41 6.91 -26.29 18.99
C ALA A 41 7.74 -25.70 17.86
N MET A 42 7.11 -24.92 16.96
CA MET A 42 7.85 -23.93 16.20
C MET A 42 8.53 -23.13 17.31
N ARG A 43 9.82 -23.34 17.43
CA ARG A 43 10.70 -22.47 18.15
C ARG A 43 10.43 -21.10 17.53
N THR A 44 9.51 -20.38 18.10
CA THR A 44 9.52 -18.94 17.97
C THR A 44 10.78 -18.56 18.72
N ASP A 45 11.88 -18.42 17.98
CA ASP A 45 12.97 -17.60 18.44
C ASP A 45 12.30 -16.24 18.67
N LYS A 46 11.88 -16.01 19.94
CA LYS A 46 11.56 -14.66 20.37
C LYS A 46 12.85 -13.90 20.14
N PRO A 47 12.86 -12.87 19.29
CA PRO A 47 14.03 -12.04 19.14
C PRO A 47 14.39 -11.52 20.53
N ASP A 48 15.68 -11.46 20.83
CA ASP A 48 16.18 -10.81 22.01
C ASP A 48 15.54 -9.43 22.09
N GLY A 49 15.07 -9.05 23.28
CA GLY A 49 14.30 -7.80 23.47
C GLY A 49 15.02 -6.57 22.91
N ASP A 50 16.34 -6.56 22.88
CA ASP A 50 17.18 -5.49 22.34
C ASP A 50 17.05 -5.36 20.80
N GLU A 51 16.87 -6.46 20.06
CA GLU A 51 16.75 -6.40 18.60
C GLU A 51 15.37 -5.89 18.14
N LEU A 52 14.29 -6.24 18.87
CA LEU A 52 12.96 -5.70 18.63
C LEU A 52 12.92 -4.19 18.91
N THR A 53 13.53 -3.77 20.01
CA THR A 53 13.61 -2.34 20.36
C THR A 53 14.38 -1.55 19.29
N ASN A 54 15.45 -2.11 18.75
CA ASN A 54 16.20 -1.46 17.67
C ASN A 54 15.40 -1.37 16.36
N ILE A 55 14.60 -2.40 16.02
CA ILE A 55 13.71 -2.35 14.86
C ILE A 55 12.64 -1.28 15.06
N GLU A 56 11.99 -1.22 16.22
CA GLU A 56 10.96 -0.22 16.51
C GLU A 56 11.52 1.21 16.45
N ILE A 57 12.72 1.46 17.00
CA ILE A 57 13.36 2.77 16.97
C ILE A 57 13.75 3.17 15.53
N ALA A 58 14.23 2.22 14.71
CA ALA A 58 14.66 2.50 13.34
C ALA A 58 13.48 2.73 12.38
N LEU A 59 12.28 2.27 12.74
CA LEU A 59 11.05 2.39 11.94
C LEU A 59 9.99 3.27 12.62
N ASP A 60 10.40 4.30 13.35
CA ASP A 60 9.49 5.21 14.07
C ASP A 60 8.50 5.96 13.16
N HIS A 61 8.77 6.01 11.84
CA HIS A 61 7.90 6.61 10.81
C HIS A 61 7.14 5.57 9.97
N VAL A 62 7.09 4.31 10.42
CA VAL A 62 6.43 3.21 9.70
C VAL A 62 5.31 2.61 10.54
N ASP A 63 4.13 2.47 9.96
CA ASP A 63 3.02 1.67 10.47
C ASP A 63 2.93 0.38 9.65
N ALA A 64 3.41 -0.74 10.19
CA ALA A 64 3.32 -2.03 9.51
C ALA A 64 2.06 -2.79 9.94
N ASP A 65 1.31 -3.33 8.97
CA ASP A 65 0.18 -4.22 9.26
C ASP A 65 0.67 -5.54 9.88
N GLU A 66 -0.15 -6.20 10.70
CA GLU A 66 0.18 -7.44 11.44
C GLU A 66 0.70 -8.59 10.55
N GLY A 67 0.37 -8.60 9.27
CA GLY A 67 0.81 -9.63 8.31
C GLY A 67 2.20 -9.41 7.72
N VAL A 68 2.83 -8.26 7.96
CA VAL A 68 4.16 -7.93 7.40
C VAL A 68 5.23 -8.74 8.14
N SER A 69 6.06 -9.48 7.38
CA SER A 69 7.08 -10.34 7.98
C SER A 69 8.24 -9.54 8.57
N ARG A 70 8.88 -10.11 9.61
CA ARG A 70 10.11 -9.55 10.17
C ARG A 70 11.22 -9.35 9.11
N ARG A 71 11.30 -10.25 8.13
CA ARG A 71 12.26 -10.13 7.02
C ARG A 71 12.09 -8.79 6.29
N VAL A 72 10.85 -8.43 5.94
CA VAL A 72 10.55 -7.15 5.28
C VAL A 72 10.94 -5.97 6.14
N LEU A 73 10.62 -5.99 7.44
CA LEU A 73 11.00 -4.90 8.35
C LEU A 73 12.52 -4.71 8.41
N LEU A 74 13.29 -5.80 8.48
CA LEU A 74 14.76 -5.75 8.44
C LEU A 74 15.30 -5.25 7.08
N GLU A 75 14.64 -5.59 5.98
CA GLU A 75 15.02 -5.08 4.66
C GLU A 75 14.71 -3.59 4.51
N LEU A 76 13.59 -3.11 5.08
CA LEU A 76 13.27 -1.67 5.11
C LEU A 76 14.29 -0.87 5.91
N MET A 77 14.78 -1.40 7.04
CA MET A 77 15.87 -0.76 7.80
C MET A 77 17.15 -0.60 6.97
N LYS A 78 17.43 -1.55 6.08
CA LYS A 78 18.61 -1.51 5.19
C LYS A 78 18.39 -0.60 3.98
N ALA A 79 17.17 -0.55 3.46
CA ALA A 79 16.81 0.28 2.30
C ALA A 79 17.02 1.78 2.57
N ASP A 80 17.12 2.16 3.83
CA ASP A 80 17.27 3.54 4.29
C ASP A 80 18.65 4.17 3.98
N THR A 81 19.63 3.38 3.61
CA THR A 81 21.03 3.84 3.50
C THR A 81 21.59 3.88 2.07
N ASP A 82 21.05 3.10 1.12
CA ASP A 82 21.76 2.81 -0.12
C ASP A 82 21.00 3.10 -1.44
N LYS A 83 19.71 3.46 -1.43
CA LYS A 83 18.96 3.67 -2.67
C LYS A 83 18.70 5.14 -2.97
N SER A 84 19.02 5.54 -4.20
CA SER A 84 18.63 6.83 -4.76
C SER A 84 17.11 6.97 -4.76
N THR A 85 16.59 8.04 -4.19
CA THR A 85 15.17 8.42 -4.26
C THR A 85 14.88 9.24 -5.53
N GLY A 86 15.89 9.46 -6.38
CA GLY A 86 15.78 10.29 -7.58
C GLY A 86 14.89 9.65 -8.65
N ILE A 87 13.94 10.42 -9.15
CA ILE A 87 13.10 10.07 -10.30
C ILE A 87 13.79 10.66 -11.53
N GLY A 88 14.09 9.83 -12.52
CA GLY A 88 14.60 10.32 -13.80
C GLY A 88 13.54 11.17 -14.53
N LEU A 89 13.93 12.36 -14.99
CA LEU A 89 13.07 13.19 -15.83
C LEU A 89 13.36 12.94 -17.30
N SER A 90 12.35 12.53 -18.06
CA SER A 90 12.46 12.41 -19.52
C SER A 90 12.10 13.72 -20.21
N THR A 91 12.88 14.10 -21.22
CA THR A 91 12.56 15.20 -22.15
C THR A 91 11.84 14.72 -23.40
N GLU A 92 11.75 13.40 -23.61
CA GLU A 92 11.20 12.78 -24.83
C GLU A 92 9.71 12.40 -24.69
N GLY A 93 9.19 12.38 -23.46
CA GLY A 93 7.81 11.97 -23.19
C GLY A 93 7.40 12.17 -21.74
N PRO A 94 6.19 11.75 -21.39
CA PRO A 94 5.71 11.87 -20.02
C PRO A 94 6.53 10.99 -19.07
N THR A 95 6.83 11.54 -17.91
CA THR A 95 7.59 10.87 -16.84
C THR A 95 6.67 10.33 -15.74
N VAL A 96 5.51 10.95 -15.54
CA VAL A 96 4.59 10.63 -14.44
C VAL A 96 3.23 10.22 -14.99
N LEU A 97 2.68 9.12 -14.49
CA LEU A 97 1.27 8.77 -14.64
C LEU A 97 0.56 8.91 -13.29
N ILE A 98 -0.46 9.76 -13.23
CA ILE A 98 -1.41 9.85 -12.13
C ILE A 98 -2.66 9.11 -12.54
N TYR A 99 -3.15 8.20 -11.69
CA TYR A 99 -4.37 7.44 -11.93
C TYR A 99 -5.08 7.15 -10.61
N HIS A 100 -6.25 6.51 -10.67
CA HIS A 100 -7.07 6.20 -9.51
C HIS A 100 -7.63 4.79 -9.62
N THR A 101 -7.21 3.89 -8.74
CA THR A 101 -7.89 2.59 -8.62
C THR A 101 -9.33 2.77 -8.13
N HIS A 102 -9.56 3.80 -7.31
CA HIS A 102 -10.88 4.14 -6.74
C HIS A 102 -11.27 5.60 -7.03
N THR A 103 -11.76 5.85 -8.25
CA THR A 103 -12.13 7.19 -8.73
C THR A 103 -13.26 7.87 -7.93
N THR A 104 -14.18 7.09 -7.36
CA THR A 104 -15.35 7.66 -6.68
C THR A 104 -15.09 8.11 -5.24
N GLU A 105 -13.90 7.94 -4.71
CA GLU A 105 -13.53 8.34 -3.36
C GLU A 105 -13.70 9.84 -3.16
N ALA A 106 -14.52 10.21 -2.18
CA ALA A 106 -14.89 11.59 -1.90
C ALA A 106 -14.62 11.97 -0.44
N TYR A 107 -14.63 13.24 -0.20
CA TYR A 107 -14.34 13.88 1.09
C TYR A 107 -15.62 14.28 1.83
N PHE A 108 -15.50 14.76 3.04
CA PHE A 108 -16.62 15.27 3.81
C PHE A 108 -17.26 16.47 3.08
N PRO A 109 -18.58 16.41 2.78
CA PRO A 109 -19.26 17.49 2.07
C PRO A 109 -19.38 18.74 2.96
N THR A 110 -19.16 19.90 2.37
CA THR A 110 -19.34 21.20 3.00
C THR A 110 -20.41 22.01 2.27
N LYS A 111 -20.81 23.18 2.81
CA LYS A 111 -21.75 24.04 2.10
C LYS A 111 -21.22 24.52 0.75
N ARG A 112 -19.91 24.63 0.61
CA ARG A 112 -19.25 25.09 -0.63
C ARG A 112 -19.01 23.95 -1.60
N TYR A 113 -18.70 22.77 -1.07
CA TYR A 113 -18.35 21.57 -1.86
C TYR A 113 -19.33 20.45 -1.50
N THR A 114 -20.46 20.43 -2.21
CA THR A 114 -21.50 19.41 -2.05
C THR A 114 -21.53 18.52 -3.30
N TYR A 115 -21.92 17.27 -3.12
CA TYR A 115 -22.06 16.32 -4.21
C TYR A 115 -23.23 15.38 -3.97
N ALA A 116 -23.74 14.77 -5.05
CA ALA A 116 -24.66 13.65 -4.94
C ALA A 116 -23.87 12.38 -4.62
N ALA A 117 -24.06 11.82 -3.43
CA ALA A 117 -23.37 10.61 -3.00
C ALA A 117 -23.87 9.38 -3.79
N SER A 118 -22.96 8.61 -4.38
CA SER A 118 -23.25 7.30 -4.98
C SER A 118 -23.28 6.17 -3.92
N SER A 119 -22.53 6.33 -2.85
CA SER A 119 -22.51 5.51 -1.63
C SER A 119 -21.83 6.32 -0.52
N PRO A 120 -21.75 5.84 0.74
CA PRO A 120 -21.07 6.58 1.80
C PRO A 120 -19.66 7.01 1.37
N TRP A 121 -19.38 8.32 1.46
CA TRP A 121 -18.08 8.92 1.14
C TRP A 121 -17.58 8.69 -0.30
N ARG A 122 -18.52 8.55 -1.25
CA ARG A 122 -18.23 8.34 -2.67
C ARG A 122 -19.17 9.15 -3.55
N THR A 123 -18.63 9.66 -4.65
CA THR A 123 -19.40 10.35 -5.70
C THR A 123 -18.82 10.06 -7.09
N LYS A 124 -19.68 10.03 -8.10
CA LYS A 124 -19.26 9.96 -9.51
C LYS A 124 -18.98 11.34 -10.13
N ASP A 125 -19.13 12.39 -9.33
CA ASP A 125 -18.76 13.74 -9.73
C ASP A 125 -17.25 13.91 -9.63
N ASN A 126 -16.53 13.79 -10.74
CA ASN A 126 -15.09 13.91 -10.81
C ASN A 126 -14.57 15.30 -10.39
N GLY A 127 -15.44 16.31 -10.33
CA GLY A 127 -15.10 17.62 -9.78
C GLY A 127 -15.07 17.68 -8.24
N MET A 128 -15.54 16.63 -7.55
CA MET A 128 -15.73 16.61 -6.10
C MET A 128 -15.13 15.36 -5.40
N ASN A 129 -14.27 14.63 -6.10
CA ASN A 129 -13.63 13.43 -5.60
C ASN A 129 -12.10 13.46 -5.81
N VAL A 130 -11.41 12.35 -5.59
CA VAL A 130 -9.96 12.23 -5.75
C VAL A 130 -9.47 12.56 -7.15
N VAL A 131 -10.33 12.44 -8.18
CA VAL A 131 -9.97 12.78 -9.57
C VAL A 131 -9.66 14.27 -9.70
N ALA A 132 -10.44 15.15 -9.08
CA ALA A 132 -10.13 16.59 -9.09
C ALA A 132 -8.82 16.93 -8.36
N VAL A 133 -8.48 16.16 -7.31
CA VAL A 133 -7.20 16.30 -6.60
C VAL A 133 -6.04 15.86 -7.50
N GLY A 134 -6.20 14.75 -8.23
CA GLY A 134 -5.24 14.26 -9.22
C GLY A 134 -5.03 15.23 -10.38
N GLU A 135 -6.11 15.85 -10.88
CA GLU A 135 -6.03 16.87 -11.92
C GLU A 135 -5.21 18.09 -11.46
N LYS A 136 -5.44 18.54 -10.23
CA LYS A 136 -4.63 19.64 -9.66
C LYS A 136 -3.16 19.24 -9.54
N LEU A 137 -2.87 18.02 -9.08
CA LEU A 137 -1.50 17.51 -9.02
C LEU A 137 -0.84 17.50 -10.40
N CYS A 138 -1.53 16.97 -11.40
CA CYS A 138 -1.06 16.93 -12.78
C CYS A 138 -0.75 18.33 -13.32
N THR A 139 -1.67 19.28 -13.12
CA THR A 139 -1.50 20.68 -13.52
C THR A 139 -0.26 21.30 -12.87
N LEU A 140 -0.08 21.12 -11.55
CA LEU A 140 1.06 21.68 -10.81
C LEU A 140 2.39 21.08 -11.30
N LEU A 141 2.45 19.77 -11.51
CA LEU A 141 3.67 19.12 -12.03
C LEU A 141 4.04 19.66 -13.40
N ASN A 142 3.08 19.78 -14.31
CA ASN A 142 3.30 20.30 -15.66
C ASN A 142 3.65 21.78 -15.68
N GLU A 143 2.80 22.63 -15.08
CA GLU A 143 2.88 24.08 -15.27
C GLU A 143 3.87 24.76 -14.32
N ARG A 144 3.96 24.28 -13.06
CA ARG A 144 4.80 24.91 -12.05
C ARG A 144 6.20 24.33 -11.99
N TYR A 145 6.32 22.99 -12.18
CA TYR A 145 7.59 22.27 -12.01
C TYR A 145 8.20 21.77 -13.32
N GLY A 146 7.50 21.88 -14.45
CA GLY A 146 8.00 21.44 -15.76
C GLY A 146 8.17 19.92 -15.87
N ILE A 147 7.49 19.15 -15.02
CA ILE A 147 7.50 17.70 -15.02
C ILE A 147 6.34 17.20 -15.86
N TYR A 148 6.63 16.54 -16.98
CA TYR A 148 5.58 16.06 -17.88
C TYR A 148 4.80 14.91 -17.24
N ALA A 149 3.60 15.21 -16.70
CA ALA A 149 2.68 14.28 -16.10
C ALA A 149 1.44 14.07 -16.98
N ILE A 150 0.92 12.84 -16.98
CA ILE A 150 -0.38 12.48 -17.56
C ILE A 150 -1.32 12.11 -16.41
N HIS A 151 -2.59 12.50 -16.54
CA HIS A 151 -3.65 12.11 -15.62
C HIS A 151 -4.67 11.22 -16.33
N ASP A 152 -4.82 9.98 -15.86
CA ASP A 152 -5.85 9.04 -16.30
C ASP A 152 -7.04 9.07 -15.34
N ILE A 153 -8.23 9.24 -15.88
CA ILE A 153 -9.49 9.35 -15.14
C ILE A 153 -10.45 8.18 -15.40
N THR A 154 -9.92 7.07 -15.90
CA THR A 154 -10.70 5.85 -16.16
C THR A 154 -11.33 5.34 -14.88
N ASP A 155 -12.65 5.11 -14.89
CA ASP A 155 -13.36 4.52 -13.76
C ASP A 155 -13.11 3.01 -13.69
N HIS A 156 -12.23 2.59 -12.79
CA HIS A 156 -11.86 1.19 -12.58
C HIS A 156 -12.80 0.43 -11.62
N GLU A 157 -13.77 1.10 -11.00
CA GLU A 157 -14.64 0.46 -10.00
C GLU A 157 -15.71 -0.47 -10.60
N PRO A 158 -16.37 -0.16 -11.74
CA PRO A 158 -17.30 -1.09 -12.36
C PRO A 158 -16.60 -2.35 -12.91
N PRO A 159 -17.28 -3.52 -12.93
CA PRO A 159 -18.60 -3.76 -12.32
C PRO A 159 -18.53 -4.09 -10.83
N LYS A 160 -17.34 -4.26 -10.26
CA LYS A 160 -17.11 -4.62 -8.86
C LYS A 160 -15.91 -3.86 -8.30
N LEU A 161 -16.10 -3.22 -7.18
CA LEU A 161 -15.05 -2.51 -6.43
C LEU A 161 -13.86 -3.43 -6.09
N SER A 162 -14.14 -4.66 -5.67
CA SER A 162 -13.10 -5.63 -5.26
C SER A 162 -12.14 -6.06 -6.37
N SER A 163 -12.45 -5.80 -7.64
CA SER A 163 -11.58 -6.08 -8.78
C SER A 163 -11.07 -4.81 -9.49
N ALA A 164 -11.17 -3.65 -8.84
CA ALA A 164 -10.69 -2.39 -9.38
C ALA A 164 -9.18 -2.42 -9.66
N TYR A 165 -8.38 -3.00 -8.76
CA TYR A 165 -6.94 -3.16 -8.94
C TYR A 165 -6.54 -3.95 -10.20
N SER A 166 -7.32 -4.94 -10.62
CA SER A 166 -7.04 -5.66 -11.88
C SER A 166 -7.19 -4.75 -13.08
N ARG A 167 -8.22 -3.89 -13.10
CA ARG A 167 -8.46 -2.95 -14.22
C ARG A 167 -7.49 -1.78 -14.23
N SER A 168 -7.16 -1.24 -13.06
CA SER A 168 -6.13 -0.20 -12.98
C SER A 168 -4.75 -0.72 -13.38
N LEU A 169 -4.46 -2.01 -13.12
CA LEU A 169 -3.24 -2.65 -13.63
C LEU A 169 -3.20 -2.67 -15.16
N GLU A 170 -4.31 -3.02 -15.82
CA GLU A 170 -4.41 -3.00 -17.28
C GLU A 170 -4.10 -1.61 -17.82
N THR A 171 -4.71 -0.56 -17.24
CA THR A 171 -4.44 0.84 -17.58
C THR A 171 -2.95 1.20 -17.40
N MET A 172 -2.35 0.86 -16.26
CA MET A 172 -0.92 1.14 -16.02
C MET A 172 -0.04 0.48 -17.07
N LEU A 173 -0.28 -0.79 -17.42
CA LEU A 173 0.49 -1.52 -18.41
C LEU A 173 0.31 -0.97 -19.83
N GLU A 174 -0.89 -0.50 -20.18
CA GLU A 174 -1.15 0.19 -21.46
C GLU A 174 -0.36 1.49 -21.55
N TYR A 175 -0.38 2.32 -20.49
CA TYR A 175 0.41 3.56 -20.45
C TYR A 175 1.92 3.30 -20.48
N LYS A 176 2.41 2.32 -19.71
CA LYS A 176 3.83 1.94 -19.73
C LYS A 176 4.31 1.47 -21.10
N LYS A 177 3.46 0.73 -21.81
CA LYS A 177 3.72 0.30 -23.19
C LYS A 177 3.71 1.47 -24.18
N LYS A 178 2.75 2.39 -24.03
CA LYS A 178 2.57 3.55 -24.91
C LYS A 178 3.64 4.61 -24.70
N TYR A 179 4.07 4.80 -23.46
CA TYR A 179 5.03 5.80 -23.04
C TYR A 179 6.10 5.15 -22.16
N PRO A 180 7.13 4.52 -22.76
CA PRO A 180 8.22 3.87 -22.01
C PRO A 180 9.01 4.83 -21.11
N THR A 181 8.85 6.13 -21.28
CA THR A 181 9.45 7.19 -20.49
C THR A 181 8.80 7.42 -19.13
N ILE A 182 7.64 6.78 -18.87
CA ILE A 182 7.00 6.86 -17.55
C ILE A 182 7.79 6.05 -16.53
N GLU A 183 8.33 6.73 -15.55
CA GLU A 183 9.05 6.15 -14.43
C GLU A 183 8.24 6.12 -13.15
N LEU A 184 7.45 7.20 -12.89
CA LEU A 184 6.64 7.33 -11.68
C LEU A 184 5.16 7.06 -11.95
N PHE A 185 4.59 6.13 -11.20
CA PHE A 185 3.16 5.81 -11.19
C PHE A 185 2.56 6.22 -9.83
N ILE A 186 1.52 7.06 -9.85
CA ILE A 186 0.84 7.56 -8.65
C ILE A 186 -0.61 7.11 -8.66
N ASP A 187 -0.96 6.16 -7.81
CA ASP A 187 -2.35 5.81 -7.49
C ASP A 187 -2.84 6.76 -6.40
N LEU A 188 -3.61 7.77 -6.78
CA LEU A 188 -4.04 8.82 -5.86
C LEU A 188 -5.40 8.50 -5.26
N HIS A 189 -5.43 8.42 -3.95
CA HIS A 189 -6.55 8.03 -3.09
C HIS A 189 -6.82 9.04 -1.98
N ARG A 190 -7.77 8.71 -1.14
CA ARG A 190 -7.93 9.22 0.23
C ARG A 190 -8.15 8.04 1.17
N ASP A 191 -7.56 8.08 2.37
CA ASP A 191 -7.71 7.05 3.41
C ASP A 191 -9.16 6.98 3.96
N ALA A 192 -9.53 5.89 4.59
CA ALA A 192 -10.84 5.69 5.17
C ALA A 192 -10.77 5.22 6.62
N TYR A 193 -11.28 6.03 7.54
CA TYR A 193 -11.44 5.68 8.95
C TYR A 193 -12.84 5.12 9.23
N GLY A 194 -13.20 4.05 8.51
CA GLY A 194 -14.52 3.47 8.60
C GLY A 194 -15.65 4.40 8.14
N ASN A 195 -16.87 4.13 8.56
CA ASN A 195 -18.06 4.90 8.20
C ASN A 195 -18.54 5.80 9.36
N ASP A 196 -17.68 6.13 10.34
CA ASP A 196 -18.07 7.01 11.43
C ASP A 196 -18.15 8.47 10.94
N PRO A 197 -19.36 9.05 10.82
CA PRO A 197 -19.51 10.44 10.40
C PRO A 197 -18.98 11.45 11.43
N LYS A 198 -18.58 10.97 12.60
CA LYS A 198 -18.00 11.79 13.68
C LYS A 198 -16.48 11.64 13.78
N ALA A 199 -15.86 10.82 12.89
CA ALA A 199 -14.41 10.76 12.85
C ALA A 199 -13.86 12.18 12.66
N PRO A 200 -12.94 12.65 13.52
CA PRO A 200 -12.39 13.99 13.41
C PRO A 200 -11.57 14.10 12.12
N ALA A 201 -11.68 15.24 11.44
CA ALA A 201 -10.76 15.57 10.37
C ALA A 201 -9.32 15.65 10.92
N ASP A 202 -8.38 15.03 10.22
CA ASP A 202 -6.96 15.09 10.53
C ASP A 202 -6.28 16.09 9.57
N TYR A 203 -6.10 17.32 10.01
CA TYR A 203 -5.55 18.41 9.21
C TYR A 203 -4.62 19.31 10.01
N LEU A 204 -3.84 20.09 9.30
CA LEU A 204 -2.94 21.11 9.82
C LEU A 204 -3.31 22.46 9.25
N VAL A 205 -2.84 23.54 9.89
CA VAL A 205 -2.94 24.89 9.35
C VAL A 205 -1.53 25.34 8.92
N ILE A 206 -1.33 25.50 7.61
CA ILE A 206 -0.08 25.96 7.01
C ILE A 206 -0.38 27.24 6.24
N ASP A 207 0.29 28.33 6.58
CA ASP A 207 0.07 29.67 5.99
C ASP A 207 -1.40 30.11 5.96
N GLY A 208 -2.13 29.78 7.05
CA GLY A 208 -3.54 30.14 7.23
C GLY A 208 -4.52 29.26 6.43
N LYS A 209 -4.06 28.25 5.73
CA LYS A 209 -4.89 27.26 5.02
C LYS A 209 -4.96 25.94 5.78
N GLU A 210 -6.14 25.36 5.90
CA GLU A 210 -6.30 24.00 6.40
C GLU A 210 -5.84 23.00 5.33
N CYS A 211 -4.95 22.12 5.69
CA CYS A 211 -4.32 21.11 4.81
C CYS A 211 -4.50 19.72 5.39
N ALA A 212 -5.06 18.81 4.63
CA ALA A 212 -5.16 17.41 5.02
C ALA A 212 -3.75 16.80 5.12
N ARG A 213 -3.54 15.84 6.02
CA ARG A 213 -2.26 15.15 6.12
C ARG A 213 -2.13 14.11 5.00
N ILE A 214 -0.92 13.88 4.54
CA ILE A 214 -0.60 12.98 3.43
C ILE A 214 0.00 11.69 3.99
N MET A 215 -0.39 10.53 3.45
CA MET A 215 0.15 9.23 3.82
C MET A 215 0.49 8.44 2.56
N PHE A 216 1.53 7.62 2.63
CA PHE A 216 1.83 6.64 1.57
C PHE A 216 1.59 5.23 2.05
N VAL A 217 1.11 4.38 1.14
CA VAL A 217 0.98 2.94 1.35
C VAL A 217 2.03 2.23 0.49
N VAL A 218 2.83 1.38 1.12
CA VAL A 218 3.82 0.54 0.45
C VAL A 218 3.40 -0.92 0.57
N GLY A 219 3.21 -1.55 -0.57
CA GLY A 219 2.83 -2.95 -0.68
C GLY A 219 4.06 -3.86 -0.77
N THR A 220 4.13 -4.89 0.08
CA THR A 220 5.21 -5.88 0.05
C THR A 220 4.93 -7.03 -0.92
N GLY A 221 3.66 -7.26 -1.25
CA GLY A 221 3.21 -8.41 -2.03
C GLY A 221 3.14 -9.72 -1.26
N GLU A 222 3.56 -9.80 0.01
CA GLU A 222 3.61 -11.04 0.79
C GLU A 222 2.24 -11.74 0.94
N GLY A 223 1.15 -10.97 0.90
CA GLY A 223 -0.22 -11.50 0.93
C GLY A 223 -0.80 -11.82 -0.47
N ALA A 224 -0.07 -11.53 -1.54
CA ALA A 224 -0.52 -11.77 -2.90
C ALA A 224 -0.24 -13.24 -3.29
N THR A 225 -1.29 -14.00 -3.58
CA THR A 225 -1.20 -15.45 -3.90
C THR A 225 -2.09 -15.81 -5.07
N GLY A 226 -1.69 -16.83 -5.83
CA GLY A 226 -2.45 -17.35 -6.96
C GLY A 226 -1.91 -16.92 -8.33
N ALA A 227 -2.61 -17.30 -9.38
CA ALA A 227 -2.21 -16.98 -10.75
C ALA A 227 -2.18 -15.46 -10.99
N GLY A 228 -1.16 -14.97 -11.66
CA GLY A 228 -0.95 -13.55 -11.94
C GLY A 228 -0.22 -12.77 -10.84
N PHE A 229 0.26 -13.45 -9.78
CA PHE A 229 1.05 -12.85 -8.71
C PHE A 229 2.51 -13.33 -8.72
N ASP A 230 3.05 -13.64 -9.91
CA ASP A 230 4.44 -14.09 -10.04
C ASP A 230 5.44 -12.94 -9.88
N GLU A 231 5.01 -11.71 -10.16
CA GLU A 231 5.82 -10.50 -9.99
C GLU A 231 5.46 -9.79 -8.68
N MET A 232 6.46 -9.53 -7.85
CA MET A 232 6.32 -8.82 -6.57
C MET A 232 6.81 -7.39 -6.68
N PRO A 233 6.29 -6.47 -5.85
CA PRO A 233 6.79 -5.10 -5.79
C PRO A 233 8.27 -5.03 -5.43
N ASP A 234 9.00 -4.12 -6.05
CA ASP A 234 10.25 -3.62 -5.47
C ASP A 234 9.92 -2.69 -4.29
N PHE A 235 9.49 -3.31 -3.18
CA PHE A 235 8.99 -2.56 -2.04
C PHE A 235 10.08 -1.71 -1.37
N GLN A 236 11.34 -2.08 -1.50
CA GLN A 236 12.46 -1.28 -0.97
C GLN A 236 12.60 0.04 -1.72
N SER A 237 12.56 0.01 -3.06
CA SER A 237 12.61 1.23 -3.88
C SER A 237 11.36 2.08 -3.71
N ASN A 238 10.17 1.47 -3.70
CA ASN A 238 8.91 2.18 -3.45
C ASN A 238 8.87 2.81 -2.04
N TYR A 239 9.41 2.12 -1.04
CA TYR A 239 9.53 2.65 0.32
C TYR A 239 10.54 3.81 0.39
N ALA A 240 11.72 3.67 -0.21
CA ALA A 240 12.73 4.72 -0.23
C ALA A 240 12.19 6.01 -0.88
N LEU A 241 11.45 5.88 -1.99
CA LEU A 241 10.79 7.00 -2.64
C LEU A 241 9.72 7.65 -1.72
N ALA A 242 8.81 6.84 -1.15
CA ALA A 242 7.78 7.32 -0.25
C ALA A 242 8.39 8.03 0.97
N LYS A 243 9.49 7.49 1.52
CA LYS A 243 10.22 8.06 2.64
C LYS A 243 10.85 9.40 2.27
N GLY A 244 11.57 9.48 1.15
CA GLY A 244 12.20 10.74 0.72
C GLY A 244 11.16 11.84 0.51
N ILE A 245 10.01 11.54 -0.09
CA ILE A 245 8.90 12.49 -0.25
C ILE A 245 8.32 12.87 1.12
N SER A 246 8.12 11.90 2.04
CA SER A 246 7.61 12.17 3.39
C SER A 246 8.55 13.05 4.21
N GLU A 247 9.86 12.82 4.11
CA GLU A 247 10.88 13.64 4.76
C GLU A 247 10.87 15.07 4.25
N TYR A 248 10.75 15.26 2.92
CA TYR A 248 10.61 16.59 2.34
C TYR A 248 9.35 17.30 2.84
N LEU A 249 8.20 16.63 2.85
CA LEU A 249 6.96 17.16 3.43
C LEU A 249 7.15 17.55 4.90
N GLY A 250 7.95 16.77 5.65
CA GLY A 250 8.34 17.05 7.02
C GLY A 250 9.15 18.35 7.18
N THR A 251 9.91 18.78 6.17
CA THR A 251 10.60 20.07 6.16
C THR A 251 9.66 21.27 6.03
N ILE A 252 8.53 21.08 5.33
CA ILE A 252 7.47 22.11 5.21
C ILE A 252 6.71 22.23 6.54
N HIS A 253 6.26 21.09 7.07
CA HIS A 253 5.66 20.97 8.39
C HIS A 253 5.83 19.56 8.93
N HIS A 254 6.42 19.42 10.12
CA HIS A 254 6.83 18.15 10.73
C HIS A 254 5.73 17.05 10.81
N SER A 255 4.46 17.45 10.74
CA SER A 255 3.31 16.51 10.79
C SER A 255 2.52 16.46 9.49
N LEU A 256 3.00 17.04 8.38
CA LEU A 256 2.27 17.05 7.11
C LEU A 256 2.20 15.64 6.50
N ALA A 257 3.30 14.91 6.57
CA ALA A 257 3.29 13.48 6.30
C ALA A 257 2.85 12.70 7.55
N ARG A 258 2.01 11.68 7.34
CA ARG A 258 1.73 10.62 8.31
C ARG A 258 2.77 9.51 8.14
N ASN A 259 2.86 8.62 9.12
CA ASN A 259 3.69 7.41 8.99
C ASN A 259 3.35 6.64 7.72
N ILE A 260 4.37 6.13 7.05
CA ILE A 260 4.20 5.26 5.87
C ILE A 260 3.56 3.96 6.34
N ARG A 261 2.48 3.55 5.68
CA ARG A 261 1.80 2.29 5.98
C ARG A 261 2.32 1.17 5.09
N VAL A 262 2.99 0.19 5.70
CA VAL A 262 3.50 -1.01 5.02
C VAL A 262 2.47 -2.13 5.12
N LYS A 263 2.07 -2.70 3.97
CA LYS A 263 1.00 -3.68 3.86
C LYS A 263 1.42 -4.89 3.04
N VAL A 264 0.80 -6.05 3.31
CA VAL A 264 1.06 -7.31 2.60
C VAL A 264 0.48 -7.35 1.18
N GLY A 265 -0.39 -6.43 0.80
CA GLY A 265 -0.97 -6.34 -0.54
C GLY A 265 0.06 -5.93 -1.61
N ARG A 266 -0.26 -6.15 -2.89
CA ARG A 266 0.60 -5.79 -4.03
C ARG A 266 0.36 -4.37 -4.55
N TYR A 267 -0.89 -3.88 -4.49
CA TYR A 267 -1.30 -2.52 -4.89
C TYR A 267 -0.77 -2.07 -6.27
N ASN A 268 -0.59 -3.02 -7.20
CA ASN A 268 0.02 -2.81 -8.52
C ASN A 268 1.44 -2.20 -8.51
N GLN A 269 2.08 -2.10 -7.34
CA GLN A 269 3.40 -1.50 -7.18
C GLN A 269 4.56 -2.35 -7.73
N HIS A 270 4.26 -3.51 -8.34
CA HIS A 270 5.22 -4.32 -9.09
C HIS A 270 5.47 -3.79 -10.52
N VAL A 271 4.69 -2.82 -10.99
CA VAL A 271 4.81 -2.28 -12.35
C VAL A 271 6.08 -1.45 -12.53
N SER A 272 6.55 -0.78 -11.48
CA SER A 272 7.78 0.02 -11.48
C SER A 272 8.43 0.01 -10.10
N SER A 273 9.72 0.30 -10.05
CA SER A 273 10.43 0.61 -8.79
C SER A 273 10.03 1.98 -8.20
N HIS A 274 9.27 2.79 -8.94
CA HIS A 274 8.75 4.07 -8.50
C HIS A 274 7.22 4.09 -8.61
N CYS A 275 6.56 3.39 -7.68
CA CYS A 275 5.10 3.40 -7.53
C CYS A 275 4.72 3.99 -6.18
N LEU A 276 3.85 5.00 -6.19
CA LEU A 276 3.26 5.57 -4.99
C LEU A 276 1.76 5.25 -4.94
N LEU A 277 1.27 4.78 -3.81
CA LEU A 277 -0.13 4.91 -3.45
C LEU A 277 -0.20 6.04 -2.43
N ALA A 278 -0.78 7.15 -2.84
CA ALA A 278 -0.82 8.39 -2.07
C ALA A 278 -2.23 8.66 -1.54
N GLU A 279 -2.37 8.70 -0.23
CA GLU A 279 -3.60 9.01 0.48
C GLU A 279 -3.61 10.50 0.85
N ILE A 280 -4.39 11.31 0.17
CA ILE A 280 -4.50 12.75 0.45
C ILE A 280 -5.63 13.00 1.44
N GLY A 281 -5.31 12.96 2.73
CA GLY A 281 -6.29 12.98 3.79
C GLY A 281 -7.12 11.69 3.88
N HIS A 282 -8.30 11.79 4.45
CA HIS A 282 -9.26 10.69 4.61
C HIS A 282 -10.72 11.18 4.48
N ASN A 283 -11.67 10.26 4.57
CA ASN A 283 -13.10 10.55 4.34
C ASN A 283 -13.73 11.61 5.28
N ALA A 284 -13.10 11.96 6.41
CA ALA A 284 -13.57 13.04 7.28
C ALA A 284 -12.90 14.41 6.97
N ASN A 285 -11.86 14.44 6.12
CA ASN A 285 -11.32 15.70 5.62
C ASN A 285 -12.26 16.33 4.61
N THR A 286 -12.22 17.65 4.49
CA THR A 286 -12.95 18.37 3.44
C THR A 286 -12.18 18.32 2.12
N PHE A 287 -12.92 18.46 1.02
CA PHE A 287 -12.32 18.57 -0.31
C PHE A 287 -11.29 19.72 -0.40
N GLU A 288 -11.58 20.86 0.25
CA GLU A 288 -10.69 22.01 0.28
C GLU A 288 -9.38 21.71 1.01
N GLN A 289 -9.43 20.95 2.12
CA GLN A 289 -8.23 20.51 2.85
C GLN A 289 -7.32 19.64 1.96
N ALA A 290 -7.91 18.71 1.19
CA ALA A 290 -7.15 17.87 0.26
C ALA A 290 -6.55 18.70 -0.89
N MET A 291 -7.32 19.62 -1.46
CA MET A 291 -6.87 20.52 -2.52
C MET A 291 -5.72 21.43 -2.08
N ASN A 292 -5.69 21.86 -0.81
CA ASN A 292 -4.58 22.64 -0.28
C ASN A 292 -3.31 21.77 -0.13
N SER A 293 -3.45 20.53 0.29
CA SER A 293 -2.31 19.63 0.54
C SER A 293 -1.59 19.17 -0.73
N VAL A 294 -2.32 19.06 -1.84
CA VAL A 294 -1.72 18.59 -3.08
C VAL A 294 -0.65 19.54 -3.65
N GLU A 295 -0.66 20.81 -3.24
CA GLU A 295 0.38 21.79 -3.58
C GLU A 295 1.74 21.34 -3.01
N PHE A 296 1.76 20.89 -1.77
CA PHE A 296 2.97 20.41 -1.10
C PHE A 296 3.41 19.05 -1.65
N LEU A 297 2.46 18.18 -2.02
CA LEU A 297 2.81 16.91 -2.67
C LEU A 297 3.50 17.13 -4.02
N ALA A 298 3.02 18.07 -4.83
CA ALA A 298 3.64 18.42 -6.10
C ALA A 298 5.08 18.94 -5.91
N GLU A 299 5.28 19.79 -4.88
CA GLU A 299 6.61 20.31 -4.53
C GLU A 299 7.57 19.19 -4.07
N ALA A 300 7.09 18.27 -3.23
CA ALA A 300 7.88 17.15 -2.74
C ALA A 300 8.28 16.17 -3.88
N ILE A 301 7.35 15.89 -4.81
CA ILE A 301 7.65 15.07 -6.01
C ILE A 301 8.70 15.78 -6.88
N ALA A 302 8.58 17.09 -7.10
CA ALA A 302 9.53 17.85 -7.87
C ALA A 302 10.92 17.86 -7.23
N ASN A 303 10.99 17.91 -5.90
CA ASN A 303 12.26 17.76 -5.18
C ASN A 303 12.88 16.38 -5.39
N ALA A 304 12.11 15.31 -5.27
CA ALA A 304 12.57 13.95 -5.51
C ALA A 304 13.06 13.74 -6.96
N ALA A 305 12.41 14.38 -7.94
CA ALA A 305 12.79 14.35 -9.34
C ALA A 305 14.06 15.15 -9.65
N SER A 306 14.39 16.14 -8.82
CA SER A 306 15.58 16.99 -8.99
C SER A 306 16.80 16.47 -8.24
N ALA A 307 16.63 15.51 -7.34
CA ALA A 307 17.73 14.89 -6.60
C ALA A 307 18.65 14.16 -7.57
N PRO A 308 19.99 14.39 -7.53
CA PRO A 308 20.91 13.66 -8.40
C PRO A 308 20.79 12.16 -8.10
N ALA A 309 20.61 11.34 -9.14
CA ALA A 309 20.79 9.91 -9.00
C ALA A 309 22.18 9.71 -8.36
N SER A 310 22.24 9.05 -7.20
CA SER A 310 23.52 8.77 -6.55
C SER A 310 24.44 8.14 -7.60
N ALA A 311 25.56 8.79 -7.87
CA ALA A 311 26.56 8.27 -8.79
C ALA A 311 26.87 6.86 -8.31
N GLN A 312 26.65 5.86 -9.16
CA GLN A 312 27.18 4.54 -8.97
C GLN A 312 28.69 4.74 -8.79
N VAL A 313 29.18 4.57 -7.57
CA VAL A 313 30.60 4.42 -7.34
C VAL A 313 30.94 3.07 -7.96
N GLU A 314 31.40 3.10 -9.22
CA GLU A 314 32.14 1.99 -9.77
C GLU A 314 33.37 1.84 -8.85
N GLU A 315 33.31 0.88 -7.95
CA GLU A 315 34.51 0.34 -7.31
C GLU A 315 35.32 -0.32 -8.43
N GLU A 316 36.17 0.49 -9.07
CA GLU A 316 37.25 -0.01 -9.86
C GLU A 316 38.18 -0.75 -8.87
N GLU A 317 38.04 -2.08 -8.82
CA GLU A 317 38.97 -2.97 -8.12
C GLU A 317 40.39 -2.68 -8.68
N ALA A 318 41.11 -1.84 -7.98
CA ALA A 318 42.55 -1.67 -8.23
C ALA A 318 43.22 -3.01 -7.89
N LEU A 319 43.52 -3.79 -8.94
CA LEU A 319 44.38 -4.97 -8.82
C LEU A 319 45.71 -4.54 -8.19
N PRO A 320 46.16 -5.23 -7.12
CA PRO A 320 47.46 -4.93 -6.54
C PRO A 320 48.55 -5.28 -7.56
N THR A 321 49.29 -4.28 -7.98
CA THR A 321 50.49 -4.42 -8.82
C THR A 321 51.50 -5.29 -8.06
N MET A 322 51.73 -6.51 -8.57
CA MET A 322 52.81 -7.37 -8.09
C MET A 322 54.15 -6.67 -8.27
N LEU A 323 54.82 -6.35 -7.17
CA LEU A 323 56.23 -6.01 -7.16
C LEU A 323 57.03 -7.19 -7.76
N GLN A 324 57.60 -7.00 -8.92
CA GLN A 324 58.66 -7.86 -9.44
C GLN A 324 59.92 -7.63 -8.62
N LEU A 325 60.28 -8.61 -7.80
CA LEU A 325 61.63 -8.76 -7.33
C LEU A 325 62.45 -9.44 -8.43
N THR A 326 63.42 -8.77 -8.97
CA THR A 326 64.48 -9.36 -9.79
C THR A 326 65.84 -9.29 -9.03
N PRO A 327 66.78 -10.17 -9.38
CA PRO A 327 67.64 -10.93 -8.49
C PRO A 327 68.83 -10.14 -7.95
#